data_f97d41f24ff7a31e5fe4bf3dbdca9dbe
#
_entry.id   f97d41f24ff7a31e5fe4bf3dbdca9dbe
#
_cell.length_a   1.000
_cell.length_b   1.000
_cell.length_c   1.000
_cell.angle_alpha   90.00
_cell.angle_beta   90.00
_cell.angle_gamma   90.00
#
_symmetry.space_group_name_H-M   'P 1'
#
loop_
_entity.id
_entity.type
_entity.pdbx_description
1 polymer ?
#
loop_
_entity_poly.entity_id
_entity_poly.type
_entity_poly.pdbx_seq_one_letter_code
_entity_poly.pdbx_strand_id
1 'polypeptide(L)'
;KKGFKVISNDVLKINYVLAKALIENNKSKLSKNDVEIIFKGKPFKGFMFKNYSRVHFFPKECMELDLYRKNIEKLSSAHKKSLALTLLRRAMIRKMPYSRFNILWKKVVQLRDEEFSYKYYKRKRAYHNQSIKYHFLENLESYNNSIFDNKRNNQALNLDVYKAIKKVKSDVVYLDPP
;
A
#
# COMPACT_ATOMS: atom_id res chain seq x y z
N LYS A 1 17.83 -9.51 7.25
CA LYS A 1 19.29 -9.30 7.06
C LYS A 1 20.17 -10.37 7.72
N LYS A 2 19.60 -11.31 8.48
CA LYS A 2 20.35 -12.38 9.18
C LYS A 2 20.68 -13.62 8.32
N GLY A 3 20.54 -13.56 7.00
CA GLY A 3 20.93 -14.68 6.10
C GLY A 3 19.90 -15.83 6.02
N PHE A 4 18.73 -15.73 6.62
CA PHE A 4 17.69 -16.74 6.52
C PHE A 4 17.00 -16.68 5.15
N LYS A 5 16.66 -17.87 4.60
CA LYS A 5 15.66 -17.96 3.51
C LYS A 5 14.27 -17.81 4.13
N VAL A 6 13.49 -16.91 3.60
CA VAL A 6 12.14 -16.61 4.08
C VAL A 6 11.10 -16.97 3.02
N ILE A 7 10.07 -17.74 3.42
CA ILE A 7 8.89 -18.00 2.61
C ILE A 7 7.71 -17.41 3.39
N SER A 8 7.09 -16.37 2.81
CA SER A 8 5.91 -15.73 3.39
C SER A 8 4.67 -16.21 2.65
N ASN A 9 3.64 -16.62 3.39
CA ASN A 9 2.36 -17.02 2.81
C ASN A 9 1.22 -16.25 3.48
N ASP A 10 0.26 -15.80 2.68
CA ASP A 10 -0.99 -15.23 3.18
C ASP A 10 -2.09 -15.45 2.15
N VAL A 11 -3.29 -15.81 2.61
CA VAL A 11 -4.46 -15.97 1.75
C VAL A 11 -4.95 -14.62 1.21
N LEU A 12 -4.74 -13.54 1.95
CA LEU A 12 -5.14 -12.20 1.55
C LEU A 12 -4.18 -11.65 0.49
N LYS A 13 -4.73 -11.33 -0.67
CA LYS A 13 -3.98 -10.77 -1.80
C LYS A 13 -3.15 -9.54 -1.42
N ILE A 14 -3.66 -8.70 -0.52
CA ILE A 14 -2.97 -7.49 -0.09
C ILE A 14 -1.68 -7.78 0.67
N ASN A 15 -1.67 -8.81 1.53
CA ASN A 15 -0.50 -9.22 2.28
C ASN A 15 0.50 -9.97 1.39
N TYR A 16 0.02 -10.78 0.44
CA TYR A 16 0.85 -11.36 -0.61
C TYR A 16 1.60 -10.27 -1.41
N VAL A 17 0.91 -9.20 -1.83
CA VAL A 17 1.52 -8.09 -2.57
C VAL A 17 2.60 -7.41 -1.72
N LEU A 18 2.35 -7.21 -0.43
CA LEU A 18 3.32 -6.66 0.51
C LEU A 18 4.56 -7.56 0.65
N ALA A 19 4.35 -8.87 0.83
CA ALA A 19 5.44 -9.84 0.93
C ALA A 19 6.24 -9.93 -0.37
N LYS A 20 5.58 -9.88 -1.53
CA LYS A 20 6.24 -9.83 -2.84
C LYS A 20 7.09 -8.58 -3.02
N ALA A 21 6.64 -7.45 -2.49
CA ALA A 21 7.36 -6.18 -2.55
C ALA A 21 8.61 -6.15 -1.65
N LEU A 22 8.53 -6.69 -0.42
CA LEU A 22 9.52 -6.45 0.64
C LEU A 22 10.29 -7.70 1.08
N ILE A 23 9.80 -8.90 0.79
CA ILE A 23 10.43 -10.17 1.16
C ILE A 23 11.03 -10.87 -0.07
N GLU A 24 10.23 -11.09 -1.11
CA GLU A 24 10.66 -11.75 -2.34
C GLU A 24 11.58 -10.87 -3.19
N ASN A 25 11.30 -9.57 -3.21
CA ASN A 25 12.05 -8.58 -3.99
C ASN A 25 13.44 -8.33 -3.39
N ASN A 26 14.49 -8.60 -4.13
CA ASN A 26 15.88 -8.43 -3.68
C ASN A 26 16.62 -7.27 -4.36
N LYS A 27 16.06 -6.64 -5.41
CA LYS A 27 16.76 -5.62 -6.21
C LYS A 27 15.88 -4.54 -6.83
N SER A 28 14.59 -4.82 -7.06
CA SER A 28 13.74 -3.92 -7.84
C SER A 28 13.27 -2.75 -6.99
N LYS A 29 13.77 -1.56 -7.27
CA LYS A 29 13.39 -0.28 -6.65
C LYS A 29 12.57 0.57 -7.64
N LEU A 30 11.78 1.50 -7.14
CA LEU A 30 11.09 2.48 -7.96
C LEU A 30 12.02 3.65 -8.28
N SER A 31 12.23 3.92 -9.56
CA SER A 31 12.99 5.05 -10.08
C SER A 31 12.12 6.32 -10.19
N LYS A 32 12.76 7.46 -10.48
CA LYS A 32 12.04 8.71 -10.80
C LYS A 32 11.09 8.53 -11.98
N ASN A 33 11.52 7.84 -13.04
CA ASN A 33 10.68 7.56 -14.21
C ASN A 33 9.48 6.67 -13.85
N ASP A 34 9.64 5.65 -12.99
CA ASP A 34 8.52 4.84 -12.51
C ASP A 34 7.48 5.71 -11.77
N VAL A 35 7.95 6.65 -10.96
CA VAL A 35 7.10 7.61 -10.24
C VAL A 35 6.35 8.53 -11.20
N GLU A 36 7.02 9.05 -12.23
CA GLU A 36 6.40 9.87 -13.27
C GLU A 36 5.31 9.08 -14.00
N ILE A 37 5.57 7.83 -14.39
CA ILE A 37 4.57 6.95 -15.01
C ILE A 37 3.35 6.80 -14.12
N ILE A 38 3.53 6.53 -12.81
CA ILE A 38 2.42 6.32 -11.86
C ILE A 38 1.50 7.54 -11.80
N PHE A 39 2.06 8.74 -11.75
CA PHE A 39 1.27 9.96 -11.53
C PHE A 39 0.87 10.70 -12.80
N LYS A 40 1.27 10.23 -13.99
CA LYS A 40 0.99 10.88 -15.27
C LYS A 40 -0.46 10.67 -15.73
N GLY A 41 -1.10 11.75 -16.17
CA GLY A 41 -2.41 11.69 -16.85
C GLY A 41 -3.53 12.35 -16.08
N LYS A 42 -4.75 12.20 -16.59
CA LYS A 42 -5.97 12.79 -16.01
C LYS A 42 -6.69 11.78 -15.14
N PRO A 43 -7.05 12.11 -13.88
CA PRO A 43 -7.91 11.29 -13.05
C PRO A 43 -9.25 10.97 -13.70
N PHE A 44 -9.79 9.78 -13.47
CA PHE A 44 -11.04 9.32 -14.07
C PHE A 44 -11.93 8.57 -13.08
N LYS A 45 -13.22 8.43 -13.40
CA LYS A 45 -14.21 7.73 -12.58
C LYS A 45 -14.15 6.22 -12.83
N GLY A 46 -13.32 5.50 -12.07
CA GLY A 46 -13.15 4.06 -12.15
C GLY A 46 -13.78 3.31 -10.98
N PHE A 47 -13.16 2.20 -10.59
CA PHE A 47 -13.62 1.32 -9.51
C PHE A 47 -13.65 2.02 -8.14
N MET A 48 -12.58 2.73 -7.77
CA MET A 48 -12.51 3.43 -6.50
C MET A 48 -13.57 4.53 -6.41
N PHE A 49 -13.76 5.29 -7.49
CA PHE A 49 -14.79 6.32 -7.54
C PHE A 49 -16.19 5.74 -7.36
N LYS A 50 -16.51 4.64 -8.05
CA LYS A 50 -17.85 4.04 -8.01
C LYS A 50 -18.19 3.43 -6.65
N ASN A 51 -17.23 2.83 -5.97
CA ASN A 51 -17.48 2.02 -4.76
C ASN A 51 -17.10 2.72 -3.46
N TYR A 52 -16.16 3.66 -3.46
CA TYR A 52 -15.58 4.22 -2.23
C TYR A 52 -15.64 5.74 -2.12
N SER A 53 -16.16 6.42 -3.16
CA SER A 53 -16.39 7.87 -3.12
C SER A 53 -17.45 8.22 -2.09
N ARG A 54 -17.12 9.15 -1.19
CA ARG A 54 -17.97 9.54 -0.06
C ARG A 54 -18.30 8.38 0.92
N VAL A 55 -17.50 7.32 0.85
CA VAL A 55 -17.52 6.23 1.84
C VAL A 55 -16.25 6.30 2.67
N HIS A 56 -15.08 6.35 2.00
CA HIS A 56 -13.78 6.42 2.64
C HIS A 56 -12.93 7.59 2.17
N PHE A 57 -13.12 8.03 0.93
CA PHE A 57 -12.32 9.07 0.28
C PHE A 57 -13.20 10.11 -0.39
N PHE A 58 -12.65 11.31 -0.59
CA PHE A 58 -13.30 12.32 -1.42
C PHE A 58 -13.34 11.87 -2.89
N PRO A 59 -14.34 12.34 -3.67
CA PRO A 59 -14.48 11.95 -5.08
C PRO A 59 -13.20 12.14 -5.90
N LYS A 60 -12.50 13.26 -5.72
CA LYS A 60 -11.23 13.57 -6.38
C LYS A 60 -10.14 12.55 -6.04
N GLU A 61 -10.02 12.18 -4.78
CA GLU A 61 -9.04 11.19 -4.32
C GLU A 61 -9.30 9.81 -4.92
N CYS A 62 -10.56 9.41 -5.02
CA CYS A 62 -10.93 8.15 -5.67
C CYS A 62 -10.55 8.13 -7.15
N MET A 63 -10.77 9.25 -7.88
CA MET A 63 -10.37 9.37 -9.28
C MET A 63 -8.84 9.32 -9.46
N GLU A 64 -8.09 9.92 -8.54
CA GLU A 64 -6.63 9.84 -8.51
C GLU A 64 -6.16 8.40 -8.24
N LEU A 65 -6.78 7.70 -7.28
CA LEU A 65 -6.48 6.28 -6.99
C LEU A 65 -6.75 5.38 -8.20
N ASP A 66 -7.83 5.60 -8.93
CA ASP A 66 -8.14 4.87 -10.16
C ASP A 66 -7.06 5.07 -11.22
N LEU A 67 -6.59 6.32 -11.41
CA LEU A 67 -5.48 6.64 -12.31
C LEU A 67 -4.19 5.95 -11.90
N TYR A 68 -3.78 6.11 -10.64
CA TYR A 68 -2.51 5.58 -10.14
C TYR A 68 -2.50 4.04 -10.20
N ARG A 69 -3.60 3.40 -9.82
CA ARG A 69 -3.74 1.95 -9.91
C ARG A 69 -3.60 1.44 -11.36
N LYS A 70 -4.24 2.12 -12.32
CA LYS A 70 -4.12 1.82 -13.75
C LYS A 70 -2.68 1.99 -14.24
N ASN A 71 -2.01 3.06 -13.85
CA ASN A 71 -0.66 3.35 -14.29
C ASN A 71 0.39 2.41 -13.68
N ILE A 72 0.19 1.92 -12.46
CA ILE A 72 1.06 0.91 -11.84
C ILE A 72 1.18 -0.35 -12.71
N GLU A 73 0.12 -0.73 -13.44
CA GLU A 73 0.19 -1.88 -14.35
C GLU A 73 1.15 -1.69 -15.53
N LYS A 74 1.56 -0.47 -15.84
CA LYS A 74 2.54 -0.16 -16.89
C LYS A 74 3.99 -0.35 -16.44
N LEU A 75 4.24 -0.54 -15.15
CA LEU A 75 5.60 -0.74 -14.64
C LEU A 75 6.20 -2.05 -15.14
N SER A 76 7.51 -2.06 -15.37
CA SER A 76 8.23 -3.10 -16.10
C SER A 76 8.31 -4.45 -15.39
N SER A 77 8.15 -4.53 -14.05
CA SER A 77 8.28 -5.79 -13.33
C SER A 77 7.20 -5.98 -12.27
N ALA A 78 6.91 -7.25 -11.95
CA ALA A 78 5.97 -7.62 -10.91
C ALA A 78 6.40 -7.09 -9.52
N HIS A 79 7.69 -7.05 -9.22
CA HIS A 79 8.21 -6.49 -7.96
C HIS A 79 8.01 -4.97 -7.89
N LYS A 80 8.27 -4.23 -8.98
CA LYS A 80 7.97 -2.78 -9.03
C LYS A 80 6.48 -2.51 -8.86
N LYS A 81 5.62 -3.28 -9.53
CA LYS A 81 4.15 -3.17 -9.36
C LYS A 81 3.75 -3.41 -7.91
N SER A 82 4.25 -4.46 -7.30
CA SER A 82 3.95 -4.79 -5.90
C SER A 82 4.46 -3.71 -4.94
N LEU A 83 5.65 -3.15 -5.16
CA LEU A 83 6.21 -2.08 -4.36
C LEU A 83 5.38 -0.79 -4.48
N ALA A 84 4.97 -0.43 -5.69
CA ALA A 84 4.11 0.73 -5.94
C ALA A 84 2.72 0.56 -5.32
N LEU A 85 2.11 -0.64 -5.39
CA LEU A 85 0.83 -0.95 -4.73
C LEU A 85 0.95 -0.88 -3.20
N THR A 86 2.07 -1.33 -2.64
CA THR A 86 2.33 -1.26 -1.19
C THR A 86 2.44 0.20 -0.73
N LEU A 87 3.15 1.05 -1.48
CA LEU A 87 3.22 2.48 -1.22
C LEU A 87 1.86 3.17 -1.39
N LEU A 88 1.10 2.81 -2.43
CA LEU A 88 -0.24 3.36 -2.64
C LEU A 88 -1.17 2.98 -1.48
N ARG A 89 -1.15 1.72 -1.02
CA ARG A 89 -1.86 1.29 0.20
C ARG A 89 -1.45 2.12 1.41
N ARG A 90 -0.16 2.36 1.61
CA ARG A 90 0.34 3.20 2.72
C ARG A 90 -0.21 4.62 2.63
N ALA A 91 -0.20 5.22 1.44
CA ALA A 91 -0.77 6.53 1.20
C ALA A 91 -2.28 6.58 1.48
N MET A 92 -3.03 5.56 1.09
CA MET A 92 -4.47 5.44 1.40
C MET A 92 -4.74 5.40 2.91
N ILE A 93 -3.97 4.61 3.66
CA ILE A 93 -4.08 4.53 5.12
C ILE A 93 -3.81 5.88 5.77
N ARG A 94 -2.85 6.65 5.26
CA ARG A 94 -2.51 8.00 5.76
C ARG A 94 -3.62 9.02 5.53
N LYS A 95 -4.48 8.80 4.55
CA LYS A 95 -5.66 9.66 4.30
C LYS A 95 -6.78 9.45 5.31
N MET A 96 -6.80 8.31 5.98
CA MET A 96 -7.87 7.96 6.90
C MET A 96 -7.56 8.43 8.32
N PRO A 97 -8.49 9.14 8.98
CA PRO A 97 -8.38 9.48 10.39
C PRO A 97 -8.19 8.22 11.23
N TYR A 98 -7.20 8.24 12.12
CA TYR A 98 -6.81 7.09 12.96
C TYR A 98 -6.39 5.83 12.17
N SER A 99 -6.09 5.95 10.87
CA SER A 99 -5.76 4.81 9.99
C SER A 99 -6.84 3.72 9.94
N ARG A 100 -8.11 4.11 10.09
CA ARG A 100 -9.27 3.19 10.15
C ARG A 100 -10.23 3.40 9.00
N PHE A 101 -10.71 2.32 8.41
CA PHE A 101 -11.70 2.31 7.35
C PHE A 101 -13.14 2.04 7.84
N ASN A 102 -13.35 1.84 9.12
CA ASN A 102 -14.67 1.62 9.73
C ASN A 102 -15.30 2.90 10.32
N ILE A 103 -14.82 4.06 9.92
CA ILE A 103 -15.33 5.34 10.39
C ILE A 103 -16.39 5.83 9.40
N LEU A 104 -17.55 6.26 9.91
CA LEU A 104 -18.62 6.83 9.11
C LEU A 104 -18.14 8.05 8.31
N TRP A 105 -18.61 8.21 7.08
CA TRP A 105 -18.22 9.30 6.18
C TRP A 105 -18.37 10.68 6.80
N LYS A 106 -19.49 10.94 7.45
CA LYS A 106 -19.72 12.22 8.18
C LYS A 106 -18.57 12.52 9.15
N LYS A 107 -18.10 11.51 9.87
CA LYS A 107 -16.98 11.65 10.80
C LYS A 107 -15.65 11.86 10.09
N VAL A 108 -15.43 11.18 8.94
CA VAL A 108 -14.23 11.42 8.11
C VAL A 108 -14.17 12.88 7.67
N VAL A 109 -15.27 13.42 7.15
CA VAL A 109 -15.36 14.83 6.73
C VAL A 109 -15.04 15.79 7.89
N GLN A 110 -15.68 15.60 9.04
CA GLN A 110 -15.42 16.42 10.23
C GLN A 110 -13.98 16.37 10.70
N LEU A 111 -13.38 15.16 10.74
CA LEU A 111 -12.00 14.99 11.21
C LEU A 111 -10.96 15.52 10.22
N ARG A 112 -11.31 15.69 8.96
CA ARG A 112 -10.46 16.29 7.93
C ARG A 112 -10.70 17.79 7.74
N ASP A 113 -11.75 18.33 8.36
CA ASP A 113 -11.97 19.76 8.50
C ASP A 113 -11.01 20.30 9.58
N GLU A 114 -10.11 21.19 9.17
CA GLU A 114 -9.04 21.69 10.05
C GLU A 114 -9.57 22.58 11.15
N GLU A 115 -10.55 23.42 10.88
CA GLU A 115 -11.17 24.31 11.87
C GLU A 115 -11.91 23.51 12.92
N PHE A 116 -12.78 22.58 12.48
CA PHE A 116 -13.48 21.66 13.37
C PHE A 116 -12.50 20.86 14.23
N SER A 117 -11.50 20.29 13.61
CA SER A 117 -10.49 19.45 14.28
C SER A 117 -9.70 20.24 15.32
N TYR A 118 -9.34 21.48 15.02
CA TYR A 118 -8.65 22.35 15.97
C TYR A 118 -9.56 22.75 17.14
N LYS A 119 -10.80 23.17 16.84
CA LYS A 119 -11.78 23.58 17.87
C LYS A 119 -12.04 22.47 18.89
N TYR A 120 -12.30 21.24 18.42
CA TYR A 120 -12.75 20.15 19.29
C TYR A 120 -11.61 19.29 19.83
N TYR A 121 -10.53 19.11 19.08
CA TYR A 121 -9.43 18.20 19.47
C TYR A 121 -8.11 18.92 19.75
N LYS A 122 -8.07 20.23 19.63
CA LYS A 122 -6.87 21.08 19.79
C LYS A 122 -5.68 20.61 18.90
N ARG A 123 -5.98 19.99 17.76
CA ARG A 123 -5.00 19.46 16.81
C ARG A 123 -5.39 19.82 15.39
N LYS A 124 -4.46 20.41 14.64
CA LYS A 124 -4.60 20.54 13.20
C LYS A 124 -4.32 19.17 12.55
N ARG A 125 -5.30 18.64 11.82
CA ARG A 125 -5.16 17.36 11.10
C ARG A 125 -4.73 17.56 9.64
N ALA A 126 -3.95 18.60 9.37
CA ALA A 126 -3.43 18.94 8.05
C ALA A 126 -2.76 17.75 7.34
N TYR A 127 -2.16 16.84 8.10
CA TYR A 127 -1.51 15.66 7.55
C TYR A 127 -2.45 14.78 6.69
N HIS A 128 -3.69 14.55 7.13
CA HIS A 128 -4.66 13.77 6.35
C HIS A 128 -5.13 14.49 5.09
N ASN A 129 -4.92 15.82 5.01
CA ASN A 129 -5.30 16.63 3.87
C ASN A 129 -4.20 16.71 2.79
N GLN A 130 -2.97 16.28 3.09
CA GLN A 130 -1.94 16.13 2.08
C GLN A 130 -2.41 15.19 0.96
N SER A 131 -1.93 15.41 -0.27
CA SER A 131 -2.33 14.60 -1.42
C SER A 131 -1.91 13.12 -1.27
N ILE A 132 -2.58 12.23 -1.99
CA ILE A 132 -2.16 10.81 -2.08
C ILE A 132 -0.73 10.72 -2.64
N LYS A 133 -0.41 11.56 -3.63
CA LYS A 133 0.95 11.66 -4.18
C LYS A 133 1.97 12.05 -3.11
N TYR A 134 1.66 13.02 -2.25
CA TYR A 134 2.53 13.40 -1.14
C TYR A 134 2.81 12.21 -0.22
N HIS A 135 1.77 11.53 0.25
CA HIS A 135 1.91 10.38 1.13
C HIS A 135 2.64 9.18 0.49
N PHE A 136 2.55 9.04 -0.82
CA PHE A 136 3.33 8.05 -1.56
C PHE A 136 4.82 8.41 -1.56
N LEU A 137 5.13 9.67 -1.90
CA LEU A 137 6.51 10.13 -2.05
C LEU A 137 7.27 10.22 -0.73
N GLU A 138 6.62 10.64 0.36
CA GLU A 138 7.27 10.70 1.69
C GLU A 138 7.78 9.35 2.19
N ASN A 139 7.19 8.24 1.71
CA ASN A 139 7.58 6.89 2.08
C ASN A 139 8.47 6.20 1.04
N LEU A 140 8.66 6.77 -0.15
CA LEU A 140 9.32 6.14 -1.28
C LEU A 140 10.77 5.74 -0.96
N GLU A 141 11.54 6.63 -0.39
CA GLU A 141 12.95 6.39 -0.06
C GLU A 141 13.08 5.26 0.97
N SER A 142 12.30 5.32 2.05
CA SER A 142 12.30 4.31 3.10
C SER A 142 11.98 2.91 2.55
N TYR A 143 10.99 2.81 1.66
CA TYR A 143 10.61 1.55 1.03
C TYR A 143 11.66 1.05 0.05
N ASN A 144 12.24 1.93 -0.77
CA ASN A 144 13.34 1.58 -1.66
C ASN A 144 14.58 1.08 -0.87
N ASN A 145 14.88 1.70 0.27
CA ASN A 145 16.00 1.30 1.14
C ASN A 145 15.72 0.01 1.92
N SER A 146 14.46 -0.42 2.00
CA SER A 146 14.09 -1.72 2.58
C SER A 146 14.35 -2.89 1.62
N ILE A 147 14.60 -2.61 0.33
CA ILE A 147 14.95 -3.65 -0.64
C ILE A 147 16.44 -3.95 -0.56
N PHE A 148 16.77 -5.20 -0.25
CA PHE A 148 18.14 -5.68 -0.15
C PHE A 148 18.24 -7.14 -0.59
N ASP A 149 19.40 -7.54 -1.05
CA ASP A 149 19.72 -8.93 -1.38
C ASP A 149 20.44 -9.60 -0.19
N ASN A 150 19.79 -10.58 0.41
CA ASN A 150 20.39 -11.43 1.45
C ASN A 150 21.04 -12.72 0.90
N LYS A 151 21.19 -12.81 -0.44
CA LYS A 151 21.73 -13.98 -1.16
C LYS A 151 20.90 -15.26 -0.94
N ARG A 152 19.62 -15.12 -0.64
CA ARG A 152 18.68 -16.23 -0.47
C ARG A 152 17.50 -16.08 -1.44
N ASN A 153 16.97 -17.22 -1.87
CA ASN A 153 15.78 -17.24 -2.73
C ASN A 153 14.51 -17.14 -1.86
N ASN A 154 14.21 -15.91 -1.40
CA ASN A 154 13.01 -15.62 -0.64
C ASN A 154 11.78 -15.71 -1.56
N GLN A 155 10.63 -16.09 -1.00
CA GLN A 155 9.41 -16.28 -1.77
C GLN A 155 8.18 -15.68 -1.05
N ALA A 156 7.25 -15.18 -1.84
CA ALA A 156 5.90 -14.81 -1.40
C ALA A 156 4.88 -15.77 -2.04
N LEU A 157 3.99 -16.33 -1.23
CA LEU A 157 2.94 -17.23 -1.66
C LEU A 157 1.57 -16.62 -1.34
N ASN A 158 0.58 -16.94 -2.18
CA ASN A 158 -0.81 -16.57 -1.94
C ASN A 158 -1.66 -17.85 -1.98
N LEU A 159 -1.53 -18.63 -0.95
CA LEU A 159 -2.15 -19.95 -0.83
C LEU A 159 -2.96 -20.05 0.46
N ASP A 160 -3.95 -20.89 0.45
CA ASP A 160 -4.55 -21.42 1.68
C ASP A 160 -3.47 -22.10 2.54
N VAL A 161 -3.59 -22.00 3.88
CA VAL A 161 -2.58 -22.49 4.82
C VAL A 161 -2.32 -23.99 4.66
N TYR A 162 -3.33 -24.81 4.46
CA TYR A 162 -3.17 -26.27 4.28
C TYR A 162 -2.44 -26.62 2.99
N LYS A 163 -2.64 -25.83 1.93
CA LYS A 163 -1.88 -25.96 0.67
C LYS A 163 -0.44 -25.49 0.83
N ALA A 164 -0.23 -24.40 1.58
CA ALA A 164 1.10 -23.85 1.82
C ALA A 164 1.95 -24.85 2.62
N ILE A 165 1.46 -25.40 3.72
CA ILE A 165 2.17 -26.38 4.56
C ILE A 165 2.59 -27.63 3.76
N LYS A 166 1.72 -28.12 2.88
CA LYS A 166 2.04 -29.28 2.01
C LYS A 166 3.11 -28.95 0.97
N LYS A 167 3.21 -27.70 0.54
CA LYS A 167 4.12 -27.25 -0.53
C LYS A 167 5.49 -26.82 -0.04
N VAL A 168 5.58 -26.33 1.20
CA VAL A 168 6.79 -25.71 1.76
C VAL A 168 7.46 -26.64 2.73
N LYS A 169 8.79 -26.83 2.57
CA LYS A 169 9.66 -27.44 3.58
C LYS A 169 10.50 -26.35 4.23
N SER A 170 10.51 -26.30 5.55
CA SER A 170 11.22 -25.29 6.33
C SER A 170 11.67 -25.86 7.67
N ASP A 171 12.76 -25.32 8.22
CA ASP A 171 13.27 -25.71 9.53
C ASP A 171 12.42 -25.12 10.67
N VAL A 172 11.82 -23.93 10.43
CA VAL A 172 10.98 -23.22 11.39
C VAL A 172 9.74 -22.72 10.69
N VAL A 173 8.58 -22.90 11.33
CA VAL A 173 7.29 -22.37 10.91
C VAL A 173 6.76 -21.42 11.96
N TYR A 174 6.42 -20.18 11.55
CA TYR A 174 5.69 -19.22 12.37
C TYR A 174 4.26 -19.13 11.87
N LEU A 175 3.30 -19.40 12.74
CA LEU A 175 1.86 -19.29 12.45
C LEU A 175 1.29 -18.12 13.23
N ASP A 176 0.61 -17.22 12.53
CA ASP A 176 -0.08 -16.05 13.09
C ASP A 176 -1.55 -16.09 12.62
N PRO A 177 -2.39 -16.92 13.27
CA PRO A 177 -3.79 -17.02 12.94
C PRO A 177 -4.52 -15.70 13.30
N PRO A 178 -5.62 -15.36 12.56
CA PRO A 178 -6.43 -14.17 12.81
C PRO A 178 -7.16 -14.22 14.15
#